data_d8b77f0e528e15c5eec38c6090f3ccb6
#
_entry.id   d8b77f0e528e15c5eec38c6090f3ccb6
#
_cell.length_a   1.000
_cell.length_b   1.000
_cell.length_c   1.000
_cell.angle_alpha   90.00
_cell.angle_beta   90.00
_cell.angle_gamma   90.00
#
_symmetry.space_group_name_H-M   'P 1'
#
loop_
_entity.id
_entity.type
_entity.pdbx_description
1 polymer ?
#
loop_
_entity_poly.entity_id
_entity_poly.type
_entity_poly.pdbx_seq_one_letter_code
_entity_poly.pdbx_strand_id
1 'polypeptide(L)'
;MKILFIGPNNGTSNHNYLSIKNLNKNTDFLNTNYFNKNRIFKFFQWHTNLKIFNHQINLFYKNNVKKDYDIIFFNNVPEIIKKSILEIKKKTKKIFFFCGDNPFTNRDKFRWKNFKEIIPFIDLIIFHIEGRKKYIKKFNIKKYLITVPPYYKEVHFNNVRKIKKKEVVFIGTWFPERGKFFYELKKKGLNFDIYGNKWNKDKKYYKYLKENIKKALNYKETAKIISKYKINIGLLSKGNDDNITRRCIEIPATGSLLCCERTKFLKLILKENKEAIYFSSADECYKKCVYLLKNENRIKNISINGNIKVRKKLNLEAKNIFKKILNFNLIKSKKKLIIRY
;
A
#
# COMPACT_ATOMS: atom_id res chain seq x y z
N MET A 1 21.54 -17.03 -4.67
CA MET A 1 20.16 -17.24 -4.17
C MET A 1 19.22 -17.16 -5.36
N LYS A 2 18.37 -18.16 -5.58
CA LYS A 2 17.40 -18.23 -6.65
C LYS A 2 16.00 -17.93 -6.09
N ILE A 3 15.33 -16.91 -6.63
CA ILE A 3 14.04 -16.44 -6.14
C ILE A 3 12.97 -16.61 -7.22
N LEU A 4 11.78 -17.10 -6.85
CA LEU A 4 10.57 -16.96 -7.65
C LEU A 4 9.66 -15.93 -7.01
N PHE A 5 9.42 -14.82 -7.71
CA PHE A 5 8.41 -13.84 -7.30
C PHE A 5 7.07 -14.20 -7.96
N ILE A 6 6.03 -14.37 -7.16
CA ILE A 6 4.67 -14.70 -7.60
C ILE A 6 3.74 -13.56 -7.24
N GLY A 7 3.06 -12.99 -8.23
CA GLY A 7 2.12 -11.89 -8.00
C GLY A 7 1.54 -11.32 -9.29
N PRO A 8 0.58 -10.38 -9.19
CA PRO A 8 0.02 -9.74 -10.36
C PRO A 8 1.03 -8.79 -11.02
N ASN A 9 1.09 -8.79 -12.36
CA ASN A 9 1.93 -7.86 -13.12
C ASN A 9 1.21 -6.50 -13.30
N ASN A 10 1.07 -5.77 -12.21
CA ASN A 10 0.45 -4.45 -12.22
C ASN A 10 0.98 -3.57 -11.08
N GLY A 11 0.88 -2.26 -11.27
CA GLY A 11 1.09 -1.24 -10.25
C GLY A 11 2.25 -1.55 -9.30
N THR A 12 1.94 -1.60 -8.01
CA THR A 12 2.93 -1.79 -6.94
C THR A 12 3.56 -3.18 -6.91
N SER A 13 2.85 -4.21 -7.39
CA SER A 13 3.41 -5.57 -7.42
C SER A 13 4.58 -5.66 -8.40
N ASN A 14 4.45 -5.06 -9.57
CA ASN A 14 5.54 -5.01 -10.54
C ASN A 14 6.76 -4.24 -10.00
N HIS A 15 6.54 -3.12 -9.31
CA HIS A 15 7.64 -2.36 -8.69
C HIS A 15 8.31 -3.13 -7.53
N ASN A 16 7.55 -3.92 -6.77
CA ASN A 16 8.12 -4.83 -5.77
C ASN A 16 9.02 -5.88 -6.43
N TYR A 17 8.52 -6.52 -7.51
CA TYR A 17 9.32 -7.46 -8.29
C TYR A 17 10.62 -6.83 -8.80
N LEU A 18 10.53 -5.67 -9.46
CA LEU A 18 11.70 -4.96 -9.99
C LEU A 18 12.71 -4.61 -8.88
N SER A 19 12.21 -4.22 -7.71
CA SER A 19 13.06 -3.92 -6.55
C SER A 19 13.83 -5.15 -6.05
N ILE A 20 13.17 -6.33 -6.02
CA ILE A 20 13.82 -7.60 -5.67
C ILE A 20 14.78 -8.04 -6.77
N LYS A 21 14.38 -7.96 -8.04
CA LYS A 21 15.25 -8.31 -9.19
C LYS A 21 16.51 -7.46 -9.28
N ASN A 22 16.41 -6.19 -8.92
CA ASN A 22 17.58 -5.30 -8.84
C ASN A 22 18.54 -5.64 -7.69
N LEU A 23 18.05 -6.32 -6.65
CA LEU A 23 18.88 -6.85 -5.55
C LEU A 23 19.48 -8.21 -5.89
N ASN A 24 18.74 -9.03 -6.62
CA ASN A 24 19.13 -10.37 -6.99
C ASN A 24 18.69 -10.67 -8.43
N LYS A 25 19.63 -10.66 -9.36
CA LYS A 25 19.38 -10.88 -10.79
C LYS A 25 18.78 -12.26 -11.09
N ASN A 26 19.06 -13.25 -10.24
CA ASN A 26 18.49 -14.60 -10.35
C ASN A 26 17.08 -14.66 -9.72
N THR A 27 16.20 -13.77 -10.17
CA THR A 27 14.79 -13.69 -9.75
C THR A 27 13.87 -13.90 -10.95
N ASP A 28 13.14 -15.01 -10.94
CA ASP A 28 12.09 -15.31 -11.90
C ASP A 28 10.76 -14.65 -11.48
N PHE A 29 9.83 -14.46 -12.45
CA PHE A 29 8.52 -13.88 -12.21
C PHE A 29 7.40 -14.79 -12.71
N LEU A 30 6.48 -15.16 -11.81
CA LEU A 30 5.23 -15.83 -12.17
C LEU A 30 4.06 -14.87 -12.01
N ASN A 31 3.45 -14.52 -13.13
CA ASN A 31 2.35 -13.57 -13.20
C ASN A 31 0.99 -14.23 -12.89
N THR A 32 0.30 -13.75 -11.86
CA THR A 32 -1.03 -14.25 -11.46
C THR A 32 -2.21 -13.50 -12.09
N ASN A 33 -1.98 -12.62 -13.07
CA ASN A 33 -3.06 -11.88 -13.74
C ASN A 33 -4.07 -12.77 -14.46
N TYR A 34 -3.74 -14.03 -14.74
CA TYR A 34 -4.68 -15.03 -15.25
C TYR A 34 -5.98 -15.04 -14.42
N PHE A 35 -5.86 -15.18 -13.11
CA PHE A 35 -7.00 -15.17 -12.20
C PHE A 35 -7.68 -13.79 -12.12
N ASN A 36 -6.89 -12.71 -12.18
CA ASN A 36 -7.40 -11.35 -12.06
C ASN A 36 -8.13 -10.82 -13.31
N LYS A 37 -7.94 -11.41 -14.48
CA LYS A 37 -8.64 -11.04 -15.71
C LYS A 37 -10.00 -11.74 -15.84
N ASN A 38 -10.16 -12.91 -15.25
CA ASN A 38 -11.40 -13.69 -15.33
C ASN A 38 -12.49 -13.07 -14.41
N ARG A 39 -13.59 -12.58 -15.00
CA ARG A 39 -14.69 -11.97 -14.28
C ARG A 39 -15.43 -12.96 -13.38
N ILE A 40 -15.63 -14.19 -13.85
CA ILE A 40 -16.30 -15.28 -13.11
C ILE A 40 -15.45 -15.65 -11.90
N PHE A 41 -14.15 -15.87 -12.09
CA PHE A 41 -13.23 -16.13 -10.98
C PHE A 41 -13.27 -15.03 -9.92
N LYS A 42 -13.25 -13.74 -10.33
CA LYS A 42 -13.37 -12.62 -9.39
C LYS A 42 -14.68 -12.64 -8.63
N PHE A 43 -15.80 -12.89 -9.30
CA PHE A 43 -17.08 -12.97 -8.63
C PHE A 43 -17.04 -14.02 -7.51
N PHE A 44 -16.59 -15.23 -7.81
CA PHE A 44 -16.48 -16.30 -6.80
C PHE A 44 -15.47 -15.97 -5.70
N GLN A 45 -14.33 -15.33 -6.04
CA GLN A 45 -13.34 -14.92 -5.05
C GLN A 45 -13.88 -13.92 -4.02
N TRP A 46 -14.80 -13.04 -4.42
CA TRP A 46 -15.39 -12.04 -3.54
C TRP A 46 -16.64 -12.54 -2.79
N HIS A 47 -17.34 -13.51 -3.34
CA HIS A 47 -18.66 -13.93 -2.83
C HIS A 47 -18.68 -15.35 -2.25
N THR A 48 -17.68 -16.16 -2.52
CA THR A 48 -17.60 -17.56 -2.09
C THR A 48 -16.20 -17.93 -1.59
N ASN A 49 -15.90 -19.22 -1.55
CA ASN A 49 -14.62 -19.75 -1.07
C ASN A 49 -13.69 -20.26 -2.18
N LEU A 50 -13.97 -19.99 -3.45
CA LEU A 50 -13.20 -20.48 -4.61
C LEU A 50 -13.12 -22.01 -4.77
N LYS A 51 -13.86 -22.81 -4.00
CA LYS A 51 -13.73 -24.28 -4.03
C LYS A 51 -13.83 -24.87 -5.44
N ILE A 52 -14.74 -24.34 -6.28
CA ILE A 52 -14.94 -24.78 -7.67
C ILE A 52 -13.70 -24.57 -8.56
N PHE A 53 -12.80 -23.64 -8.19
CA PHE A 53 -11.57 -23.34 -8.90
C PHE A 53 -10.33 -24.02 -8.32
N ASN A 54 -10.45 -24.81 -7.24
CA ASN A 54 -9.30 -25.42 -6.58
C ASN A 54 -8.44 -26.26 -7.52
N HIS A 55 -9.07 -27.00 -8.43
CA HIS A 55 -8.34 -27.78 -9.42
C HIS A 55 -7.53 -26.90 -10.36
N GLN A 56 -8.14 -25.88 -10.94
CA GLN A 56 -7.47 -24.94 -11.86
C GLN A 56 -6.35 -24.16 -11.16
N ILE A 57 -6.58 -23.71 -9.92
CA ILE A 57 -5.56 -23.04 -9.12
C ILE A 57 -4.37 -23.98 -8.91
N ASN A 58 -4.62 -25.21 -8.51
CA ASN A 58 -3.55 -26.18 -8.27
C ASN A 58 -2.77 -26.51 -9.54
N LEU A 59 -3.44 -26.74 -10.66
CA LEU A 59 -2.81 -26.98 -11.96
C LEU A 59 -1.94 -25.79 -12.39
N PHE A 60 -2.44 -24.57 -12.23
CA PHE A 60 -1.67 -23.38 -12.55
C PHE A 60 -0.32 -23.37 -11.83
N TYR A 61 -0.28 -23.56 -10.52
CA TYR A 61 0.98 -23.56 -9.76
C TYR A 61 1.83 -24.79 -10.07
N LYS A 62 1.26 -25.99 -10.20
CA LYS A 62 1.97 -27.22 -10.55
C LYS A 62 2.69 -27.08 -11.91
N ASN A 63 2.03 -26.49 -12.91
CA ASN A 63 2.58 -26.34 -14.25
C ASN A 63 3.62 -25.22 -14.38
N ASN A 64 3.57 -24.21 -13.52
CA ASN A 64 4.45 -23.04 -13.63
C ASN A 64 5.60 -23.02 -12.60
N VAL A 65 5.50 -23.76 -11.49
CA VAL A 65 6.59 -23.88 -10.50
C VAL A 65 7.34 -25.19 -10.73
N LYS A 66 8.17 -25.24 -11.79
CA LYS A 66 8.87 -26.47 -12.22
C LYS A 66 10.28 -26.62 -11.64
N LYS A 67 10.94 -25.50 -11.32
CA LYS A 67 12.32 -25.48 -10.83
C LYS A 67 12.34 -25.37 -9.32
N ASP A 68 13.50 -25.69 -8.72
CA ASP A 68 13.73 -25.44 -7.31
C ASP A 68 14.24 -24.02 -7.06
N TYR A 69 13.81 -23.44 -5.94
CA TYR A 69 14.13 -22.08 -5.53
C TYR A 69 14.61 -22.04 -4.07
N ASP A 70 15.48 -21.09 -3.75
CA ASP A 70 15.82 -20.81 -2.37
C ASP A 70 14.68 -20.11 -1.64
N ILE A 71 13.99 -19.18 -2.34
CA ILE A 71 12.82 -18.45 -1.82
C ILE A 71 11.74 -18.39 -2.89
N ILE A 72 10.51 -18.73 -2.50
CA ILE A 72 9.32 -18.35 -3.26
C ILE A 72 8.63 -17.21 -2.51
N PHE A 73 8.54 -16.06 -3.19
CA PHE A 73 8.02 -14.81 -2.64
C PHE A 73 6.64 -14.50 -3.23
N PHE A 74 5.59 -14.74 -2.46
CA PHE A 74 4.22 -14.36 -2.81
C PHE A 74 3.98 -12.89 -2.51
N ASN A 75 3.46 -12.14 -3.48
CA ASN A 75 3.12 -10.75 -3.33
C ASN A 75 1.62 -10.52 -3.54
N ASN A 76 0.88 -10.50 -2.44
CA ASN A 76 -0.56 -10.21 -2.42
C ASN A 76 -1.37 -11.18 -3.31
N VAL A 77 -1.21 -12.48 -3.08
CA VAL A 77 -1.81 -13.60 -3.83
C VAL A 77 -2.90 -14.29 -2.99
N PRO A 78 -4.10 -13.71 -2.90
CA PRO A 78 -5.17 -14.22 -2.02
C PRO A 78 -5.82 -15.52 -2.51
N GLU A 79 -5.63 -15.87 -3.79
CA GLU A 79 -6.22 -17.06 -4.42
C GLU A 79 -5.50 -18.37 -4.10
N ILE A 80 -4.27 -18.31 -3.60
CA ILE A 80 -3.49 -19.53 -3.33
C ILE A 80 -4.18 -20.44 -2.31
N ILE A 81 -4.21 -21.74 -2.60
CA ILE A 81 -4.85 -22.75 -1.75
C ILE A 81 -3.84 -23.65 -1.03
N LYS A 82 -4.26 -24.29 0.05
CA LYS A 82 -3.41 -25.17 0.87
C LYS A 82 -2.73 -26.26 0.03
N LYS A 83 -3.45 -26.95 -0.87
CA LYS A 83 -2.89 -27.98 -1.75
C LYS A 83 -1.72 -27.46 -2.58
N SER A 84 -1.88 -26.27 -3.18
CA SER A 84 -0.81 -25.64 -3.99
C SER A 84 0.40 -25.23 -3.14
N ILE A 85 0.19 -24.72 -1.93
CA ILE A 85 1.31 -24.37 -1.02
C ILE A 85 2.11 -25.62 -0.64
N LEU A 86 1.45 -26.74 -0.37
CA LEU A 86 2.14 -28.00 -0.02
C LEU A 86 2.99 -28.52 -1.18
N GLU A 87 2.50 -28.47 -2.44
CA GLU A 87 3.28 -28.83 -3.60
C GLU A 87 4.46 -27.85 -3.85
N ILE A 88 4.22 -26.57 -3.70
CA ILE A 88 5.26 -25.53 -3.82
C ILE A 88 6.35 -25.71 -2.76
N LYS A 89 5.98 -26.09 -1.55
CA LYS A 89 6.94 -26.30 -0.45
C LYS A 89 7.98 -27.38 -0.74
N LYS A 90 7.66 -28.35 -1.59
CA LYS A 90 8.62 -29.36 -2.09
C LYS A 90 9.68 -28.76 -3.04
N LYS A 91 9.43 -27.59 -3.60
CA LYS A 91 10.27 -26.88 -4.59
C LYS A 91 11.00 -25.66 -4.04
N THR A 92 10.96 -25.45 -2.72
CA THR A 92 11.60 -24.27 -2.11
C THR A 92 12.05 -24.51 -0.68
N LYS A 93 13.16 -23.87 -0.31
CA LYS A 93 13.65 -23.85 1.07
C LYS A 93 12.80 -22.96 1.96
N LYS A 94 12.26 -21.81 1.41
CA LYS A 94 11.51 -20.82 2.18
C LYS A 94 10.35 -20.24 1.37
N ILE A 95 9.23 -20.02 2.03
CA ILE A 95 8.07 -19.33 1.50
C ILE A 95 7.89 -18.00 2.24
N PHE A 96 7.99 -16.89 1.51
CA PHE A 96 7.69 -15.54 2.01
C PHE A 96 6.36 -15.07 1.43
N PHE A 97 5.54 -14.41 2.25
CA PHE A 97 4.25 -13.91 1.82
C PHE A 97 4.07 -12.43 2.23
N PHE A 98 3.99 -11.56 1.24
CA PHE A 98 3.77 -10.13 1.42
C PHE A 98 2.29 -9.79 1.32
N CYS A 99 1.71 -9.30 2.43
CA CYS A 99 0.32 -8.86 2.53
C CYS A 99 0.22 -7.35 2.31
N GLY A 100 -0.21 -6.94 1.12
CA GLY A 100 -0.48 -5.54 0.79
C GLY A 100 -1.76 -5.00 1.43
N ASP A 101 -2.79 -5.87 1.50
CA ASP A 101 -4.09 -5.59 2.14
C ASP A 101 -4.20 -6.30 3.49
N ASN A 102 -5.28 -6.02 4.23
CA ASN A 102 -5.55 -6.72 5.48
C ASN A 102 -6.37 -8.00 5.24
N PRO A 103 -5.77 -9.18 5.38
CA PRO A 103 -6.46 -10.45 5.14
C PRO A 103 -7.44 -10.84 6.26
N PHE A 104 -7.56 -10.04 7.30
CA PHE A 104 -8.34 -10.36 8.51
C PHE A 104 -9.61 -9.53 8.69
N THR A 105 -9.80 -8.47 7.87
CA THR A 105 -11.01 -7.65 7.90
C THR A 105 -12.05 -8.15 6.90
N ASN A 106 -13.31 -7.74 7.12
CA ASN A 106 -14.40 -8.06 6.21
C ASN A 106 -14.49 -7.15 4.97
N ARG A 107 -13.54 -6.17 4.80
CA ARG A 107 -13.53 -5.25 3.65
C ARG A 107 -13.57 -6.00 2.33
N ASP A 108 -12.75 -7.02 2.21
CA ASP A 108 -12.58 -7.80 0.98
C ASP A 108 -13.40 -9.11 1.01
N LYS A 109 -14.40 -9.22 1.90
CA LYS A 109 -15.31 -10.37 2.03
C LYS A 109 -14.54 -11.70 2.09
N PHE A 110 -14.83 -12.62 1.15
CA PHE A 110 -14.22 -13.95 1.09
C PHE A 110 -12.84 -14.00 0.45
N ARG A 111 -12.38 -12.91 -0.17
CA ARG A 111 -11.15 -12.87 -0.95
C ARG A 111 -9.93 -13.47 -0.24
N TRP A 112 -9.83 -13.30 1.07
CA TRP A 112 -8.70 -13.76 1.89
C TRP A 112 -9.00 -15.04 2.69
N LYS A 113 -10.08 -15.75 2.38
CA LYS A 113 -10.49 -16.93 3.18
C LYS A 113 -9.39 -17.99 3.22
N ASN A 114 -8.79 -18.31 2.07
CA ASN A 114 -7.75 -19.34 1.96
C ASN A 114 -6.45 -18.95 2.69
N PHE A 115 -6.21 -17.65 2.87
CA PHE A 115 -4.97 -17.17 3.52
C PHE A 115 -4.78 -17.74 4.92
N LYS A 116 -5.86 -17.84 5.71
CA LYS A 116 -5.81 -18.37 7.07
C LYS A 116 -5.35 -19.85 7.11
N GLU A 117 -5.73 -20.61 6.10
CA GLU A 117 -5.40 -22.04 6.00
C GLU A 117 -3.93 -22.27 5.63
N ILE A 118 -3.29 -21.30 4.97
CA ILE A 118 -1.91 -21.43 4.51
C ILE A 118 -0.88 -20.83 5.48
N ILE A 119 -1.29 -20.04 6.47
CA ILE A 119 -0.40 -19.41 7.47
C ILE A 119 0.62 -20.39 8.06
N PRO A 120 0.25 -21.64 8.48
CA PRO A 120 1.20 -22.59 9.06
C PRO A 120 2.34 -23.02 8.13
N PHE A 121 2.16 -22.90 6.82
CA PHE A 121 3.12 -23.32 5.80
C PHE A 121 4.04 -22.21 5.31
N ILE A 122 3.82 -20.97 5.77
CA ILE A 122 4.59 -19.79 5.37
C ILE A 122 5.74 -19.59 6.38
N ASP A 123 6.95 -19.40 5.85
CA ASP A 123 8.15 -19.19 6.68
C ASP A 123 8.32 -17.74 7.12
N LEU A 124 7.76 -16.77 6.37
CA LEU A 124 7.73 -15.35 6.76
C LEU A 124 6.54 -14.64 6.16
N ILE A 125 5.65 -14.10 7.00
CA ILE A 125 4.58 -13.21 6.58
C ILE A 125 5.02 -11.76 6.78
N ILE A 126 4.97 -10.96 5.71
CA ILE A 126 5.36 -9.55 5.72
C ILE A 126 4.10 -8.68 5.66
N PHE A 127 3.89 -7.87 6.68
CA PHE A 127 2.86 -6.85 6.72
C PHE A 127 3.51 -5.47 6.61
N HIS A 128 3.03 -4.62 5.73
CA HIS A 128 3.56 -3.27 5.59
C HIS A 128 2.72 -2.21 6.33
N ILE A 129 1.97 -2.61 7.34
CA ILE A 129 1.13 -1.73 8.16
C ILE A 129 1.16 -2.21 9.61
N GLU A 130 1.50 -1.32 10.53
CA GLU A 130 1.64 -1.61 11.96
C GLU A 130 0.32 -2.05 12.60
N GLY A 131 -0.82 -1.51 12.15
CA GLY A 131 -2.16 -1.88 12.65
C GLY A 131 -2.49 -3.38 12.56
N ARG A 132 -1.64 -4.19 11.91
CA ARG A 132 -1.81 -5.66 11.85
C ARG A 132 -1.43 -6.37 13.15
N LYS A 133 -0.74 -5.73 14.10
CA LYS A 133 -0.28 -6.35 15.36
C LYS A 133 -1.41 -7.03 16.13
N LYS A 134 -2.59 -6.43 16.22
CA LYS A 134 -3.74 -7.04 16.91
C LYS A 134 -4.20 -8.35 16.28
N TYR A 135 -4.14 -8.45 14.95
CA TYR A 135 -4.50 -9.68 14.22
C TYR A 135 -3.42 -10.74 14.33
N ILE A 136 -2.15 -10.34 14.33
CA ILE A 136 -1.01 -11.24 14.53
C ILE A 136 -1.16 -11.96 15.88
N LYS A 137 -1.49 -11.23 16.94
CA LYS A 137 -1.77 -11.80 18.26
C LYS A 137 -3.00 -12.71 18.24
N LYS A 138 -4.13 -12.22 17.69
CA LYS A 138 -5.40 -12.95 17.62
C LYS A 138 -5.27 -14.30 16.88
N PHE A 139 -4.50 -14.36 15.78
CA PHE A 139 -4.31 -15.55 14.95
C PHE A 139 -3.01 -16.30 15.28
N ASN A 140 -2.33 -15.97 16.40
CA ASN A 140 -1.10 -16.59 16.86
C ASN A 140 -0.04 -16.77 15.77
N ILE A 141 0.17 -15.72 14.96
CA ILE A 141 1.14 -15.76 13.87
C ILE A 141 2.55 -15.57 14.44
N LYS A 142 3.33 -16.64 14.41
CA LYS A 142 4.67 -16.66 15.02
C LYS A 142 5.76 -16.09 14.11
N LYS A 143 5.67 -16.32 12.81
CA LYS A 143 6.69 -15.98 11.81
C LYS A 143 6.23 -14.77 10.97
N TYR A 144 6.50 -13.57 11.44
CA TYR A 144 6.08 -12.33 10.77
C TYR A 144 7.10 -11.22 10.86
N LEU A 145 6.93 -10.25 9.98
CA LEU A 145 7.68 -9.01 9.92
C LEU A 145 6.74 -7.85 9.64
N ILE A 146 6.90 -6.74 10.35
CA ILE A 146 6.16 -5.50 10.09
C ILE A 146 7.11 -4.48 9.48
N THR A 147 6.70 -3.86 8.38
CA THR A 147 7.40 -2.77 7.71
C THR A 147 6.44 -1.61 7.51
N VAL A 148 6.88 -0.49 6.96
CA VAL A 148 6.01 0.56 6.43
C VAL A 148 5.95 0.47 4.92
N PRO A 149 4.90 1.04 4.28
CA PRO A 149 4.83 1.10 2.82
C PRO A 149 6.08 1.79 2.24
N PRO A 150 6.73 1.20 1.23
CA PRO A 150 7.86 1.85 0.57
C PRO A 150 7.42 2.91 -0.45
N TYR A 151 8.36 3.78 -0.86
CA TYR A 151 8.30 4.49 -2.12
C TYR A 151 9.23 3.83 -3.15
N TYR A 152 8.98 4.06 -4.44
CA TYR A 152 9.81 3.56 -5.54
C TYR A 152 10.53 4.73 -6.20
N LYS A 153 11.86 4.69 -6.24
CA LYS A 153 12.71 5.79 -6.70
C LYS A 153 12.44 6.15 -8.18
N GLU A 154 12.19 5.14 -8.99
CA GLU A 154 11.91 5.26 -10.42
C GLU A 154 10.52 5.86 -10.74
N VAL A 155 9.66 5.99 -9.74
CA VAL A 155 8.31 6.57 -9.87
C VAL A 155 8.20 7.88 -9.11
N HIS A 156 8.65 7.88 -7.86
CA HIS A 156 8.53 9.02 -6.94
C HIS A 156 9.79 9.87 -7.03
N PHE A 157 9.95 10.60 -8.13
CA PHE A 157 11.07 11.52 -8.31
C PHE A 157 11.07 12.61 -7.22
N ASN A 158 12.25 13.01 -6.79
CA ASN A 158 12.40 14.08 -5.81
C ASN A 158 12.18 15.45 -6.47
N ASN A 159 10.99 16.02 -6.25
CA ASN A 159 10.56 17.30 -6.80
C ASN A 159 10.45 18.40 -5.71
N VAL A 160 11.19 18.28 -4.62
CA VAL A 160 11.09 19.20 -3.48
C VAL A 160 11.35 20.67 -3.84
N ARG A 161 12.22 20.93 -4.82
CA ARG A 161 12.54 22.27 -5.32
C ARG A 161 11.61 22.78 -6.41
N LYS A 162 10.72 21.94 -6.93
CA LYS A 162 9.84 22.29 -8.05
C LYS A 162 8.67 23.16 -7.57
N ILE A 163 8.39 24.27 -8.30
CA ILE A 163 7.25 25.11 -8.03
C ILE A 163 5.95 24.33 -8.26
N LYS A 164 5.05 24.38 -7.29
CA LYS A 164 3.75 23.72 -7.33
C LYS A 164 2.68 24.76 -7.65
N LYS A 165 2.05 24.61 -8.81
CA LYS A 165 1.06 25.60 -9.32
C LYS A 165 -0.35 25.38 -8.79
N LYS A 166 -0.71 24.15 -8.33
CA LYS A 166 -2.05 23.80 -7.85
C LYS A 166 -2.08 23.69 -6.33
N GLU A 167 -3.26 23.95 -5.74
CA GLU A 167 -3.39 24.07 -4.29
C GLU A 167 -3.54 22.73 -3.58
N VAL A 168 -4.71 22.09 -3.65
CA VAL A 168 -5.04 20.91 -2.86
C VAL A 168 -5.48 19.76 -3.73
N VAL A 169 -5.01 18.55 -3.43
CA VAL A 169 -5.43 17.32 -4.12
C VAL A 169 -5.67 16.17 -3.17
N PHE A 170 -6.62 15.32 -3.53
CA PHE A 170 -6.78 13.98 -3.00
C PHE A 170 -6.65 12.95 -4.13
N ILE A 171 -5.88 11.88 -3.90
CA ILE A 171 -5.75 10.79 -4.86
C ILE A 171 -6.11 9.47 -4.18
N GLY A 172 -7.31 8.98 -4.47
CA GLY A 172 -7.81 7.72 -3.89
C GLY A 172 -9.19 7.32 -4.38
N THR A 173 -9.48 6.03 -4.28
CA THR A 173 -10.78 5.43 -4.59
C THR A 173 -11.83 5.94 -3.62
N TRP A 174 -13.06 6.07 -4.08
CA TRP A 174 -14.19 6.37 -3.21
C TRP A 174 -14.44 5.28 -2.17
N PHE A 175 -14.75 5.72 -0.95
CA PHE A 175 -15.34 4.93 0.13
C PHE A 175 -16.44 5.77 0.80
N PRO A 176 -17.42 5.14 1.46
CA PRO A 176 -18.61 5.85 2.00
C PRO A 176 -18.29 7.07 2.86
N GLU A 177 -17.27 7.00 3.71
CA GLU A 177 -16.86 8.08 4.60
C GLU A 177 -16.22 9.28 3.88
N ARG A 178 -15.70 9.08 2.67
CA ARG A 178 -14.95 10.09 1.93
C ARG A 178 -15.84 11.13 1.28
N GLY A 179 -17.04 10.74 0.83
CA GLY A 179 -17.97 11.64 0.20
C GLY A 179 -18.38 12.78 1.12
N LYS A 180 -18.81 12.45 2.35
CA LYS A 180 -19.15 13.43 3.38
C LYS A 180 -17.98 14.36 3.69
N PHE A 181 -16.79 13.83 3.88
CA PHE A 181 -15.58 14.59 4.20
C PHE A 181 -15.29 15.67 3.14
N PHE A 182 -15.27 15.30 1.86
CA PHE A 182 -15.01 16.27 0.77
C PHE A 182 -16.17 17.23 0.54
N TYR A 183 -17.41 16.81 0.77
CA TYR A 183 -18.56 17.72 0.73
C TYR A 183 -18.43 18.81 1.81
N GLU A 184 -18.04 18.46 3.03
CA GLU A 184 -17.82 19.45 4.10
C GLU A 184 -16.70 20.43 3.76
N LEU A 185 -15.59 19.97 3.15
CA LEU A 185 -14.52 20.84 2.69
C LEU A 185 -15.00 21.81 1.58
N LYS A 186 -15.77 21.31 0.60
CA LYS A 186 -16.32 22.14 -0.48
C LYS A 186 -17.30 23.20 0.05
N LYS A 187 -18.19 22.81 0.98
CA LYS A 187 -19.14 23.75 1.60
C LYS A 187 -18.43 24.90 2.35
N LYS A 188 -17.24 24.65 2.85
CA LYS A 188 -16.39 25.69 3.49
C LYS A 188 -15.58 26.53 2.50
N GLY A 189 -15.66 26.26 1.20
CA GLY A 189 -14.98 27.01 0.15
C GLY A 189 -13.55 26.57 -0.16
N LEU A 190 -13.11 25.37 0.32
CA LEU A 190 -11.80 24.86 -0.08
C LEU A 190 -11.81 24.43 -1.55
N ASN A 191 -10.85 24.93 -2.34
CA ASN A 191 -10.63 24.50 -3.70
C ASN A 191 -9.72 23.27 -3.73
N PHE A 192 -10.16 22.17 -4.36
CA PHE A 192 -9.40 20.94 -4.47
C PHE A 192 -9.79 20.09 -5.69
N ASP A 193 -8.86 19.24 -6.12
CA ASP A 193 -9.12 18.20 -7.13
C ASP A 193 -9.12 16.81 -6.47
N ILE A 194 -9.97 15.91 -6.98
CA ILE A 194 -10.05 14.50 -6.57
C ILE A 194 -9.72 13.61 -7.77
N TYR A 195 -8.71 12.76 -7.66
CA TYR A 195 -8.41 11.73 -8.65
C TYR A 195 -8.69 10.34 -8.07
N GLY A 196 -9.60 9.58 -8.69
CA GLY A 196 -9.88 8.23 -8.20
C GLY A 196 -11.08 7.55 -8.84
N ASN A 197 -11.22 6.25 -8.55
CA ASN A 197 -12.31 5.42 -9.06
C ASN A 197 -13.52 5.43 -8.13
N LYS A 198 -14.68 5.04 -8.68
CA LYS A 198 -15.92 4.72 -7.96
C LYS A 198 -16.60 5.92 -7.27
N TRP A 199 -16.19 7.14 -7.51
CA TRP A 199 -16.81 8.32 -6.91
C TRP A 199 -18.28 8.50 -7.32
N ASN A 200 -18.66 8.03 -8.51
CA ASN A 200 -20.04 7.99 -9.00
C ASN A 200 -20.97 7.04 -8.20
N LYS A 201 -20.41 6.20 -7.31
CA LYS A 201 -21.21 5.37 -6.39
C LYS A 201 -21.74 6.14 -5.18
N ASP A 202 -21.24 7.34 -4.94
CA ASP A 202 -21.74 8.20 -3.88
C ASP A 202 -23.03 8.89 -4.28
N LYS A 203 -24.15 8.22 -4.09
CA LYS A 203 -25.49 8.74 -4.47
C LYS A 203 -25.81 10.08 -3.79
N LYS A 204 -25.30 10.31 -2.56
CA LYS A 204 -25.61 11.48 -1.75
C LYS A 204 -24.78 12.70 -2.12
N TYR A 205 -23.46 12.55 -2.24
CA TYR A 205 -22.54 13.68 -2.36
C TYR A 205 -21.97 13.88 -3.77
N TYR A 206 -22.11 12.91 -4.67
CA TYR A 206 -21.55 12.95 -6.02
C TYR A 206 -21.97 14.21 -6.80
N LYS A 207 -23.28 14.58 -6.75
CA LYS A 207 -23.81 15.76 -7.44
C LYS A 207 -23.11 17.07 -7.06
N TYR A 208 -22.64 17.17 -5.81
CA TYR A 208 -21.91 18.34 -5.33
C TYR A 208 -20.42 18.29 -5.65
N LEU A 209 -19.83 17.11 -5.83
CA LEU A 209 -18.41 16.88 -5.99
C LEU A 209 -17.97 16.61 -7.43
N LYS A 210 -18.91 16.41 -8.38
CA LYS A 210 -18.62 15.96 -9.75
C LYS A 210 -17.58 16.82 -10.47
N GLU A 211 -17.58 18.13 -10.28
CA GLU A 211 -16.65 19.06 -10.92
C GLU A 211 -15.20 18.93 -10.39
N ASN A 212 -15.06 18.56 -9.11
CA ASN A 212 -13.77 18.32 -8.47
C ASN A 212 -13.18 16.94 -8.84
N ILE A 213 -14.04 15.99 -9.29
CA ILE A 213 -13.64 14.62 -9.58
C ILE A 213 -13.03 14.52 -10.98
N LYS A 214 -11.80 14.06 -11.04
CA LYS A 214 -11.02 13.85 -12.25
C LYS A 214 -10.83 12.35 -12.51
N LYS A 215 -10.39 12.00 -13.73
CA LYS A 215 -10.10 10.63 -14.14
C LYS A 215 -9.14 9.96 -13.17
N ALA A 216 -9.37 8.67 -12.91
CA ALA A 216 -8.44 7.85 -12.15
C ALA A 216 -7.07 7.74 -12.84
N LEU A 217 -6.03 7.76 -12.05
CA LEU A 217 -4.65 7.79 -12.50
C LEU A 217 -4.02 6.39 -12.41
N ASN A 218 -3.13 6.07 -13.34
CA ASN A 218 -2.22 4.97 -13.17
C ASN A 218 -1.11 5.33 -12.15
N TYR A 219 -0.26 4.36 -11.82
CA TYR A 219 0.70 4.54 -10.74
C TYR A 219 1.77 5.62 -11.03
N LYS A 220 2.25 5.71 -12.28
CA LYS A 220 3.22 6.72 -12.70
C LYS A 220 2.59 8.12 -12.77
N GLU A 221 1.36 8.21 -13.29
CA GLU A 221 0.61 9.47 -13.31
C GLU A 221 0.34 10.01 -11.91
N THR A 222 0.05 9.11 -10.96
CA THR A 222 -0.15 9.48 -9.55
C THR A 222 1.03 10.28 -9.00
N ALA A 223 2.25 9.81 -9.16
CA ALA A 223 3.44 10.52 -8.67
C ALA A 223 3.63 11.89 -9.34
N LYS A 224 3.34 11.98 -10.65
CA LYS A 224 3.36 13.26 -11.39
C LYS A 224 2.32 14.24 -10.85
N ILE A 225 1.10 13.77 -10.55
CA ILE A 225 0.04 14.62 -10.02
C ILE A 225 0.39 15.07 -8.60
N ILE A 226 0.82 14.17 -7.71
CA ILE A 226 1.28 14.52 -6.35
C ILE A 226 2.25 15.71 -6.40
N SER A 227 3.22 15.70 -7.31
CA SER A 227 4.25 16.73 -7.41
C SER A 227 3.77 18.09 -7.92
N LYS A 228 2.57 18.18 -8.49
CA LYS A 228 1.98 19.43 -9.02
C LYS A 228 1.23 20.25 -7.97
N TYR A 229 0.85 19.62 -6.83
CA TYR A 229 0.01 20.26 -5.81
C TYR A 229 0.81 20.64 -4.56
N LYS A 230 0.47 21.78 -3.98
CA LYS A 230 1.06 22.30 -2.74
C LYS A 230 0.74 21.37 -1.57
N ILE A 231 -0.53 21.00 -1.41
CA ILE A 231 -1.05 20.17 -0.32
C ILE A 231 -1.69 18.90 -0.89
N ASN A 232 -1.28 17.76 -0.39
CA ASN A 232 -1.85 16.46 -0.75
C ASN A 232 -2.56 15.86 0.47
N ILE A 233 -3.89 15.72 0.38
CA ILE A 233 -4.72 15.12 1.44
C ILE A 233 -4.52 13.60 1.44
N GLY A 234 -4.28 13.03 2.62
CA GLY A 234 -4.21 11.61 2.88
C GLY A 234 -5.36 11.14 3.75
N LEU A 235 -6.20 10.23 3.25
CA LEU A 235 -7.23 9.55 4.04
C LEU A 235 -6.86 8.10 4.23
N LEU A 236 -7.12 7.57 5.41
CA LEU A 236 -6.91 6.16 5.74
C LEU A 236 -8.03 5.29 5.17
N SER A 237 -7.81 3.99 5.07
CA SER A 237 -8.85 3.03 4.72
C SER A 237 -9.42 2.42 6.01
N LYS A 238 -10.53 2.95 6.50
CA LYS A 238 -11.19 2.45 7.73
C LYS A 238 -11.57 0.98 7.61
N GLY A 239 -12.15 0.58 6.49
CA GLY A 239 -12.51 -0.82 6.24
C GLY A 239 -11.31 -1.78 6.20
N ASN A 240 -10.10 -1.27 5.92
CA ASN A 240 -8.85 -2.03 5.94
C ASN A 240 -8.13 -1.95 7.30
N ASP A 241 -8.67 -1.16 8.22
CA ASP A 241 -8.10 -0.91 9.54
C ASP A 241 -6.65 -0.39 9.45
N ASP A 242 -6.44 0.58 8.55
CA ASP A 242 -5.14 1.17 8.31
C ASP A 242 -4.85 2.29 9.32
N ASN A 243 -3.64 2.31 9.86
CA ASN A 243 -3.10 3.43 10.64
C ASN A 243 -1.99 4.19 9.87
N ILE A 244 -1.66 3.72 8.68
CA ILE A 244 -0.80 4.34 7.68
C ILE A 244 -1.21 3.81 6.31
N THR A 245 -1.10 4.63 5.26
CA THR A 245 -1.26 4.19 3.87
C THR A 245 0.01 4.49 3.07
N ARG A 246 0.09 3.94 1.85
CA ARG A 246 1.21 4.23 0.95
C ARG A 246 1.37 5.73 0.69
N ARG A 247 0.25 6.47 0.55
CA ARG A 247 0.27 7.92 0.31
C ARG A 247 1.02 8.69 1.39
N CYS A 248 0.99 8.19 2.63
CA CYS A 248 1.72 8.84 3.73
C CYS A 248 3.24 8.83 3.54
N ILE A 249 3.76 7.94 2.70
CA ILE A 249 5.19 7.85 2.37
C ILE A 249 5.47 8.40 0.96
N GLU A 250 4.62 8.10 -0.01
CA GLU A 250 4.80 8.51 -1.41
C GLU A 250 4.75 10.03 -1.58
N ILE A 251 3.85 10.72 -0.86
CA ILE A 251 3.70 12.18 -0.92
C ILE A 251 4.98 12.89 -0.46
N PRO A 252 5.48 12.69 0.77
CA PRO A 252 6.74 13.33 1.17
C PRO A 252 7.93 12.83 0.36
N ALA A 253 7.94 11.57 -0.12
CA ALA A 253 8.99 11.09 -1.00
C ALA A 253 9.08 11.88 -2.32
N THR A 254 7.98 12.40 -2.86
CA THR A 254 7.99 13.29 -4.04
C THR A 254 8.34 14.73 -3.71
N GLY A 255 8.49 15.10 -2.44
CA GLY A 255 8.75 16.47 -2.01
C GLY A 255 7.49 17.34 -1.98
N SER A 256 6.33 16.75 -1.73
CA SER A 256 5.05 17.47 -1.54
C SER A 256 4.61 17.39 -0.10
N LEU A 257 3.79 18.36 0.34
CA LEU A 257 3.27 18.39 1.70
C LEU A 257 2.19 17.31 1.86
N LEU A 258 2.37 16.47 2.86
CA LEU A 258 1.36 15.53 3.33
C LEU A 258 0.47 16.21 4.38
N CYS A 259 -0.85 16.24 4.12
CA CYS A 259 -1.88 16.62 5.08
C CYS A 259 -2.83 15.43 5.24
N CYS A 260 -2.76 14.67 6.35
CA CYS A 260 -3.50 13.41 6.46
C CYS A 260 -4.18 13.19 7.81
N GLU A 261 -5.08 12.20 7.86
CA GLU A 261 -5.73 11.79 9.11
C GLU A 261 -4.69 11.43 10.17
N ARG A 262 -4.92 11.93 11.40
CA ARG A 262 -4.02 11.75 12.55
C ARG A 262 -4.09 10.32 13.08
N THR A 263 -2.93 9.68 13.26
CA THR A 263 -2.80 8.44 14.03
C THR A 263 -1.59 8.50 14.96
N LYS A 264 -1.64 7.75 16.06
CA LYS A 264 -0.48 7.61 16.95
C LYS A 264 0.75 7.09 16.19
N PHE A 265 0.54 6.14 15.28
CA PHE A 265 1.63 5.54 14.51
C PHE A 265 2.26 6.51 13.50
N LEU A 266 1.44 7.28 12.75
CA LEU A 266 1.97 8.28 11.82
C LEU A 266 2.80 9.36 12.49
N LYS A 267 2.41 9.79 13.70
CA LYS A 267 3.18 10.77 14.48
C LYS A 267 4.56 10.26 14.91
N LEU A 268 4.75 8.94 15.04
CA LEU A 268 6.07 8.33 15.26
C LEU A 268 6.94 8.35 13.99
N ILE A 269 6.31 8.22 12.80
CA ILE A 269 7.02 8.20 11.52
C ILE A 269 7.41 9.60 11.08
N LEU A 270 6.44 10.53 11.08
CA LEU A 270 6.58 11.90 10.63
C LEU A 270 6.09 12.86 11.72
N LYS A 271 6.96 13.74 12.18
CA LYS A 271 6.64 14.72 13.24
C LYS A 271 5.61 15.73 12.75
N GLU A 272 4.51 15.89 13.52
CA GLU A 272 3.44 16.86 13.23
C GLU A 272 4.00 18.28 13.17
N ASN A 273 3.51 19.09 12.24
CA ASN A 273 3.89 20.47 11.95
C ASN A 273 5.35 20.69 11.52
N LYS A 274 6.17 19.62 11.48
CA LYS A 274 7.57 19.66 11.05
C LYS A 274 7.84 18.85 9.80
N GLU A 275 7.24 17.68 9.67
CA GLU A 275 7.49 16.71 8.58
C GLU A 275 6.20 16.33 7.84
N ALA A 276 5.02 16.53 8.47
CA ALA A 276 3.69 16.39 7.91
C ALA A 276 2.68 17.23 8.70
N ILE A 277 1.48 17.37 8.15
CA ILE A 277 0.33 17.99 8.81
C ILE A 277 -0.72 16.90 9.06
N TYR A 278 -1.34 16.91 10.24
CA TYR A 278 -2.39 15.95 10.60
C TYR A 278 -3.68 16.65 10.95
N PHE A 279 -4.81 15.98 10.68
CA PHE A 279 -6.15 16.42 11.07
C PHE A 279 -6.98 15.25 11.62
N SER A 280 -8.01 15.56 12.39
CA SER A 280 -8.97 14.60 12.96
C SER A 280 -10.40 14.81 12.43
N SER A 281 -10.66 15.95 11.77
CA SER A 281 -11.95 16.30 11.19
C SER A 281 -11.79 17.07 9.88
N ALA A 282 -12.86 17.17 9.10
CA ALA A 282 -12.90 18.02 7.89
C ALA A 282 -12.72 19.51 8.26
N ASP A 283 -13.25 19.95 9.40
CA ASP A 283 -13.06 21.33 9.87
C ASP A 283 -11.59 21.65 10.17
N GLU A 284 -10.91 20.78 10.91
CA GLU A 284 -9.47 20.94 11.18
C GLU A 284 -8.65 20.89 9.88
N CYS A 285 -8.99 19.99 8.95
CA CYS A 285 -8.34 19.91 7.64
C CYS A 285 -8.49 21.22 6.86
N TYR A 286 -9.71 21.76 6.81
CA TYR A 286 -10.00 23.04 6.16
C TYR A 286 -9.15 24.17 6.73
N LYS A 287 -9.22 24.38 8.05
CA LYS A 287 -8.47 25.46 8.74
C LYS A 287 -6.97 25.37 8.46
N LYS A 288 -6.41 24.15 8.53
CA LYS A 288 -4.99 23.91 8.24
C LYS A 288 -4.63 24.17 6.79
N CYS A 289 -5.47 23.73 5.82
CA CYS A 289 -5.23 23.98 4.40
C CYS A 289 -5.26 25.49 4.09
N VAL A 290 -6.26 26.22 4.56
CA VAL A 290 -6.38 27.68 4.35
C VAL A 290 -5.19 28.43 4.93
N TYR A 291 -4.82 28.12 6.18
CA TYR A 291 -3.65 28.70 6.83
C TYR A 291 -2.36 28.46 6.04
N LEU A 292 -2.13 27.22 5.60
CA LEU A 292 -0.94 26.83 4.86
C LEU A 292 -0.88 27.48 3.47
N LEU A 293 -2.01 27.59 2.75
CA LEU A 293 -2.05 28.23 1.44
C LEU A 293 -1.64 29.70 1.48
N LYS A 294 -1.88 30.38 2.60
CA LYS A 294 -1.40 31.75 2.87
C LYS A 294 0.09 31.78 3.29
N ASN A 295 0.72 30.64 3.56
CA ASN A 295 2.08 30.54 4.13
C ASN A 295 2.97 29.57 3.31
N GLU A 296 3.30 29.94 2.09
CA GLU A 296 4.06 29.07 1.17
C GLU A 296 5.42 28.61 1.70
N ASN A 297 6.12 29.48 2.41
CA ASN A 297 7.39 29.13 3.05
C ASN A 297 7.23 27.98 4.06
N ARG A 298 6.11 27.95 4.80
CA ARG A 298 5.80 26.88 5.74
C ARG A 298 5.53 25.56 5.00
N ILE A 299 4.76 25.60 3.89
CA ILE A 299 4.55 24.43 3.02
C ILE A 299 5.90 23.89 2.55
N LYS A 300 6.77 24.74 2.03
CA LYS A 300 8.10 24.38 1.54
C LYS A 300 8.95 23.71 2.62
N ASN A 301 9.04 24.31 3.80
CA ASN A 301 9.84 23.80 4.91
C ASN A 301 9.37 22.43 5.38
N ILE A 302 8.05 22.25 5.58
CA ILE A 302 7.49 20.95 6.00
C ILE A 302 7.69 19.90 4.90
N SER A 303 7.51 20.25 3.63
CA SER A 303 7.74 19.34 2.49
C SER A 303 9.21 18.88 2.41
N ILE A 304 10.17 19.78 2.61
CA ILE A 304 11.59 19.46 2.64
C ILE A 304 11.91 18.50 3.79
N ASN A 305 11.44 18.82 4.99
CA ASN A 305 11.70 18.00 6.17
C ASN A 305 11.08 16.60 6.05
N GLY A 306 9.84 16.50 5.57
CA GLY A 306 9.18 15.21 5.29
C GLY A 306 9.92 14.39 4.24
N ASN A 307 10.42 15.04 3.19
CA ASN A 307 11.22 14.41 2.15
C ASN A 307 12.55 13.86 2.69
N ILE A 308 13.29 14.68 3.45
CA ILE A 308 14.54 14.26 4.11
C ILE A 308 14.27 13.09 5.07
N LYS A 309 13.19 13.17 5.87
CA LYS A 309 12.83 12.10 6.79
C LYS A 309 12.62 10.77 6.07
N VAL A 310 11.79 10.75 5.02
CA VAL A 310 11.44 9.54 4.28
C VAL A 310 12.60 8.99 3.46
N ARG A 311 13.32 9.87 2.75
CA ARG A 311 14.38 9.44 1.81
C ARG A 311 15.72 9.16 2.47
N LYS A 312 16.14 10.04 3.40
CA LYS A 312 17.48 9.96 4.00
C LYS A 312 17.46 9.28 5.37
N LYS A 313 16.64 9.78 6.32
CA LYS A 313 16.67 9.30 7.71
C LYS A 313 16.08 7.90 7.87
N LEU A 314 14.87 7.67 7.34
CA LEU A 314 14.22 6.36 7.41
C LEU A 314 14.60 5.43 6.25
N ASN A 315 15.07 6.00 5.15
CA ASN A 315 15.52 5.29 3.95
C ASN A 315 14.47 4.27 3.44
N LEU A 316 13.24 4.78 3.19
CA LEU A 316 12.07 3.96 2.86
C LEU A 316 11.95 3.61 1.37
N GLU A 317 13.05 3.66 0.62
CA GLU A 317 13.09 3.16 -0.75
C GLU A 317 12.81 1.65 -0.79
N ALA A 318 11.99 1.20 -1.74
CA ALA A 318 11.58 -0.19 -1.86
C ALA A 318 12.78 -1.16 -1.90
N LYS A 319 13.82 -0.83 -2.65
CA LYS A 319 15.06 -1.61 -2.71
C LYS A 319 15.63 -1.87 -1.31
N ASN A 320 15.69 -0.85 -0.44
CA ASN A 320 16.25 -0.97 0.90
C ASN A 320 15.35 -1.78 1.84
N ILE A 321 14.03 -1.61 1.73
CA ILE A 321 13.06 -2.41 2.48
C ILE A 321 13.18 -3.89 2.08
N PHE A 322 13.19 -4.20 0.77
CA PHE A 322 13.32 -5.59 0.31
C PHE A 322 14.68 -6.20 0.62
N LYS A 323 15.77 -5.42 0.60
CA LYS A 323 17.10 -5.89 1.08
C LYS A 323 17.02 -6.35 2.53
N LYS A 324 16.36 -5.58 3.41
CA LYS A 324 16.16 -5.96 4.81
C LYS A 324 15.27 -7.21 4.97
N ILE A 325 14.22 -7.33 4.14
CA ILE A 325 13.34 -8.51 4.13
C ILE A 325 14.09 -9.77 3.71
N LEU A 326 14.83 -9.73 2.61
CA LEU A 326 15.55 -10.89 2.08
C LEU A 326 16.67 -11.35 3.02
N ASN A 327 17.32 -10.42 3.73
CA ASN A 327 18.38 -10.71 4.69
C ASN A 327 17.84 -10.99 6.11
N PHE A 328 16.51 -11.02 6.30
CA PHE A 328 15.91 -11.20 7.61
C PHE A 328 16.09 -12.65 8.11
N ASN A 329 16.85 -12.81 9.20
CA ASN A 329 17.04 -14.10 9.87
C ASN A 329 16.10 -14.20 11.07
N LEU A 330 15.07 -15.05 10.95
CA LEU A 330 14.06 -15.28 11.99
C LEU A 330 14.65 -15.84 13.30
N ILE A 331 15.75 -16.58 13.21
CA ILE A 331 16.33 -17.30 14.37
C ILE A 331 17.10 -16.32 15.27
N LYS A 332 17.75 -15.31 14.69
CA LYS A 332 18.63 -14.37 15.43
C LYS A 332 17.94 -13.05 15.83
N SER A 333 16.73 -12.79 15.37
CA SER A 333 16.09 -11.48 15.59
C SER A 333 14.91 -11.55 16.57
N LYS A 334 15.10 -10.98 17.78
CA LYS A 334 13.99 -10.65 18.68
C LYS A 334 13.13 -9.47 18.15
N LYS A 335 13.60 -8.77 17.10
CA LYS A 335 12.95 -7.56 16.55
C LYS A 335 12.17 -7.91 15.30
N LYS A 336 10.85 -7.84 15.40
CA LYS A 336 9.91 -8.10 14.31
C LYS A 336 9.49 -6.82 13.55
N LEU A 337 10.16 -5.69 13.79
CA LEU A 337 9.93 -4.41 13.13
C LEU A 337 11.20 -3.97 12.38
N ILE A 338 11.11 -3.78 11.05
CA ILE A 338 12.26 -3.41 10.20
C ILE A 338 12.71 -1.95 10.43
N ILE A 339 11.81 -1.08 10.86
CA ILE A 339 12.07 0.36 10.97
C ILE A 339 12.15 0.74 12.45
N ARG A 340 13.31 1.29 12.83
CA ARG A 340 13.44 2.04 14.09
C ARG A 340 13.06 3.49 13.79
N TYR A 341 12.14 4.04 14.54
CA TYR A 341 11.65 5.42 14.42
C TYR A 341 12.62 6.42 15.05
#